data_91a26578c9a2fd2aba0eadd564dc8a25
#
_entry.id   91a26578c9a2fd2aba0eadd564dc8a25
#
_cell.length_a   1.000
_cell.length_b   1.000
_cell.length_c   1.000
_cell.angle_alpha   90.00
_cell.angle_beta   90.00
_cell.angle_gamma   90.00
#
_symmetry.space_group_name_H-M   'P 1'
#
loop_
_entity.id
_entity.type
_entity.pdbx_description
1 polymer ?
#
loop_
_entity_poly.entity_id
_entity_poly.type
_entity_poly.pdbx_seq_one_letter_code
_entity_poly.pdbx_strand_id
1 'polypeptide(L)'
;MKKISKAELTKKLKRLSGWKMVKGRSAITKTFKFDNFQEAFGWMTSMAIYAEKKDHHPEWFNVYSTVEVTLSTHDASGVTNLDLDMAREMNQKK
;
A
#
# COMPACT_ATOMS: atom_id res chain seq x y z
N MET A 1 -16.24 -1.22 8.42
CA MET A 1 -15.07 -0.47 7.93
C MET A 1 -15.53 0.61 6.98
N LYS A 2 -15.14 1.82 7.24
CA LYS A 2 -15.66 2.97 6.52
C LYS A 2 -14.68 3.51 5.47
N LYS A 3 -15.17 3.66 4.25
CA LYS A 3 -14.39 4.27 3.17
C LYS A 3 -14.08 5.74 3.51
N ILE A 4 -12.82 6.14 3.32
CA ILE A 4 -12.38 7.51 3.57
C ILE A 4 -12.76 8.37 2.37
N SER A 5 -13.31 9.57 2.64
CA SER A 5 -13.69 10.48 1.57
C SER A 5 -12.44 10.94 0.80
N LYS A 6 -12.65 11.33 -0.47
CA LYS A 6 -11.56 11.81 -1.31
C LYS A 6 -10.85 13.01 -0.70
N ALA A 7 -11.63 13.95 -0.13
CA ALA A 7 -11.06 15.14 0.49
C ALA A 7 -10.17 14.81 1.68
N GLU A 8 -10.65 13.91 2.55
CA GLU A 8 -9.87 13.49 3.71
C GLU A 8 -8.65 12.69 3.30
N LEU A 9 -8.81 11.81 2.31
CA LEU A 9 -7.70 11.00 1.81
C LEU A 9 -6.59 11.89 1.23
N THR A 10 -6.95 12.92 0.48
CA THR A 10 -5.97 13.86 -0.06
C THR A 10 -5.12 14.48 1.04
N LYS A 11 -5.74 14.85 2.16
CA LYS A 11 -5.01 15.40 3.30
C LYS A 11 -4.08 14.37 3.94
N LYS A 12 -4.57 13.17 4.13
CA LYS A 12 -3.79 12.11 4.80
C LYS A 12 -2.60 11.65 3.96
N LEU A 13 -2.74 11.65 2.64
CA LEU A 13 -1.65 11.24 1.75
C LEU A 13 -0.48 12.21 1.78
N LYS A 14 -0.69 13.45 2.17
CA LYS A 14 0.42 14.40 2.32
C LYS A 14 1.43 13.95 3.37
N ARG A 15 1.01 13.10 4.32
CA ARG A 15 1.87 12.57 5.38
C ARG A 15 2.39 11.18 5.07
N LEU A 16 2.04 10.62 3.92
CA LEU A 16 2.49 9.29 3.50
C LEU A 16 3.40 9.44 2.30
N SER A 17 4.70 9.51 2.57
CA SER A 17 5.69 9.74 1.54
C SER A 17 5.58 8.74 0.38
N GLY A 18 5.45 9.29 -0.83
CA GLY A 18 5.43 8.49 -2.06
C GLY A 18 4.10 7.87 -2.44
N TRP A 19 3.09 7.93 -1.57
CA TRP A 19 1.78 7.37 -1.88
C TRP A 19 0.90 8.40 -2.55
N LYS A 20 0.17 7.97 -3.58
CA LYS A 20 -0.75 8.84 -4.33
C LYS A 20 -2.01 8.09 -4.68
N MET A 21 -3.05 8.82 -5.05
CA MET A 21 -4.30 8.20 -5.48
C MET A 21 -4.17 7.63 -6.88
N VAL A 22 -4.80 6.46 -7.09
CA VAL A 22 -4.91 5.87 -8.41
C VAL A 22 -5.99 6.63 -9.19
N LYS A 23 -5.71 6.91 -10.45
CA LYS A 23 -6.67 7.57 -11.32
C LYS A 23 -7.79 6.59 -11.66
N GLY A 24 -9.03 7.03 -11.44
CA GLY A 24 -10.20 6.25 -11.86
C GLY A 24 -10.67 5.17 -10.89
N ARG A 25 -10.03 5.04 -9.73
CA ARG A 25 -10.56 4.13 -8.69
C ARG A 25 -10.16 4.63 -7.31
N SER A 26 -10.94 4.23 -6.30
CA SER A 26 -10.61 4.59 -4.92
C SER A 26 -9.54 3.62 -4.40
N ALA A 27 -8.29 3.98 -4.63
CA ALA A 27 -7.13 3.19 -4.24
C ALA A 27 -5.92 4.10 -4.15
N ILE A 28 -4.90 3.67 -3.40
CA ILE A 28 -3.63 4.40 -3.31
C ILE A 28 -2.51 3.50 -3.81
N THR A 29 -1.46 4.11 -4.35
CA THR A 29 -0.38 3.36 -4.97
C THR A 29 0.97 4.00 -4.69
N LYS A 30 2.00 3.15 -4.64
CA LYS A 30 3.38 3.59 -4.54
C LYS A 30 4.27 2.53 -5.19
N THR A 31 5.33 2.97 -5.85
CA THR A 31 6.35 2.08 -6.40
C THR A 31 7.56 2.10 -5.48
N PHE A 32 7.97 0.92 -5.01
CA PHE A 32 9.15 0.75 -4.16
C PHE A 32 10.30 0.21 -5.00
N LYS A 33 11.49 0.76 -4.80
CA LYS A 33 12.70 0.31 -5.50
C LYS A 33 13.73 -0.15 -4.49
N PHE A 34 14.36 -1.26 -4.78
CA PHE A 34 15.34 -1.92 -3.91
C PHE A 34 16.65 -2.10 -4.68
N ASP A 35 17.71 -2.52 -3.99
CA ASP A 35 19.01 -2.71 -4.63
C ASP A 35 19.03 -3.94 -5.52
N ASN A 36 18.24 -4.95 -5.18
CA ASN A 36 18.22 -6.21 -5.92
C ASN A 36 16.93 -6.98 -5.63
N PHE A 37 16.76 -8.11 -6.31
CA PHE A 37 15.56 -8.94 -6.16
C PHE A 37 15.44 -9.53 -4.76
N GLN A 38 16.54 -9.94 -4.16
CA GLN A 38 16.51 -10.54 -2.82
C GLN A 38 15.94 -9.56 -1.80
N GLU A 39 16.37 -8.31 -1.87
CA GLU A 39 15.86 -7.28 -0.96
C GLU A 39 14.39 -6.96 -1.22
N ALA A 40 14.01 -6.89 -2.50
CA ALA A 40 12.60 -6.67 -2.84
C ALA A 40 11.73 -7.81 -2.31
N PHE A 41 12.15 -9.04 -2.54
CA PHE A 41 11.37 -10.21 -2.13
C PHE A 41 11.33 -10.36 -0.61
N GLY A 42 12.43 -10.05 0.07
CA GLY A 42 12.47 -10.06 1.54
C GLY A 42 11.50 -9.05 2.14
N TRP A 43 11.46 -7.84 1.57
CA TRP A 43 10.50 -6.83 1.99
C TRP A 43 9.06 -7.32 1.73
N MET A 44 8.81 -7.90 0.55
CA MET A 44 7.49 -8.46 0.23
C MET A 44 7.09 -9.54 1.23
N THR A 45 8.03 -10.38 1.61
CA THR A 45 7.76 -11.43 2.60
C THR A 45 7.36 -10.84 3.95
N SER A 46 8.08 -9.82 4.41
CA SER A 46 7.73 -9.11 5.64
C SER A 46 6.32 -8.53 5.56
N MET A 47 5.99 -7.93 4.43
CA MET A 47 4.66 -7.34 4.24
C MET A 47 3.58 -8.40 4.10
N ALA A 48 3.93 -9.57 3.55
CA ALA A 48 2.98 -10.68 3.48
C ALA A 48 2.60 -11.16 4.88
N ILE A 49 3.56 -11.21 5.80
CA ILE A 49 3.30 -11.59 7.19
C ILE A 49 2.36 -10.56 7.86
N TYR A 50 2.63 -9.29 7.64
CA TYR A 50 1.76 -8.21 8.15
C TYR A 50 0.35 -8.33 7.58
N ALA A 51 0.24 -8.52 6.26
CA ALA A 51 -1.04 -8.61 5.57
C ALA A 51 -1.88 -9.78 6.09
N GLU A 52 -1.24 -10.91 6.34
CA GLU A 52 -1.93 -12.08 6.87
C GLU A 52 -2.47 -11.83 8.27
N LYS A 53 -1.69 -11.17 9.13
CA LYS A 53 -2.11 -10.81 10.48
C LYS A 53 -3.30 -9.87 10.49
N LYS A 54 -3.34 -8.94 9.55
CA LYS A 54 -4.40 -7.94 9.47
C LYS A 54 -5.59 -8.40 8.63
N ASP A 55 -5.47 -9.57 8.00
CA ASP A 55 -6.46 -10.04 7.05
C ASP A 55 -6.78 -8.98 6.00
N HIS A 56 -5.74 -8.33 5.50
CA HIS A 56 -5.84 -7.25 4.52
C HIS A 56 -4.65 -7.35 3.57
N HIS A 57 -4.91 -7.60 2.30
CA HIS A 57 -3.88 -8.01 1.35
C HIS A 57 -3.67 -6.95 0.26
N PRO A 58 -2.42 -6.65 -0.08
CA PRO A 58 -2.14 -5.67 -1.13
C PRO A 58 -2.33 -6.28 -2.52
N GLU A 59 -2.57 -5.40 -3.49
CA GLU A 59 -2.38 -5.73 -4.90
C GLU A 59 -0.97 -5.29 -5.23
N TRP A 60 -0.15 -6.16 -5.78
CA TRP A 60 1.21 -5.74 -6.12
C TRP A 60 1.75 -6.47 -7.32
N PHE A 61 2.74 -5.84 -7.94
CA PHE A 61 3.42 -6.37 -9.11
C PHE A 61 4.90 -6.19 -8.90
N ASN A 62 5.65 -7.27 -9.03
CA ASN A 62 7.10 -7.26 -8.78
C ASN A 62 7.84 -7.65 -10.05
N VAL A 63 8.82 -6.83 -10.43
CA VAL A 63 9.79 -7.18 -11.45
C VAL A 63 11.16 -6.84 -10.87
N TYR A 64 12.00 -7.84 -10.68
CA TYR A 64 13.36 -7.70 -10.17
C TYR A 64 13.38 -6.88 -8.87
N SER A 65 13.93 -5.67 -8.89
CA SER A 65 14.10 -4.84 -7.71
C SER A 65 12.97 -3.83 -7.50
N THR A 66 11.93 -3.88 -8.32
CA THR A 66 10.81 -2.93 -8.28
C THR A 66 9.54 -3.63 -7.83
N VAL A 67 8.81 -3.02 -6.88
CA VAL A 67 7.50 -3.51 -6.43
C VAL A 67 6.50 -2.37 -6.53
N GLU A 68 5.48 -2.55 -7.38
CA GLU A 68 4.38 -1.59 -7.49
C GLU A 68 3.24 -2.06 -6.61
N VAL A 69 2.83 -1.24 -5.67
CA VAL A 69 1.80 -1.60 -4.70
C VAL A 69 0.56 -0.75 -4.91
N THR A 70 -0.60 -1.39 -4.85
CA THR A 70 -1.89 -0.70 -4.87
C THR A 70 -2.70 -1.22 -3.69
N LEU A 71 -3.27 -0.31 -2.91
CA LEU A 71 -4.04 -0.65 -1.72
C LEU A 71 -5.47 -0.12 -1.83
N SER A 72 -6.41 -0.97 -1.50
CA SER A 72 -7.82 -0.62 -1.44
C SER A 72 -8.51 -1.66 -0.57
N THR A 73 -9.63 -1.31 0.04
CA THR A 73 -10.40 -2.25 0.86
C THR A 73 -11.62 -2.69 0.06
N HIS A 74 -11.58 -3.94 -0.40
CA HIS A 74 -12.64 -4.48 -1.26
C HIS A 74 -14.03 -4.33 -0.65
N ASP A 75 -14.18 -4.73 0.61
CA ASP A 75 -15.49 -4.73 1.30
C ASP A 75 -16.06 -3.32 1.48
N ALA A 76 -15.22 -2.30 1.47
CA ALA A 76 -15.66 -0.91 1.60
C ALA A 76 -15.70 -0.18 0.25
N SER A 77 -15.31 -0.86 -0.82
CA SER A 77 -15.22 -0.30 -2.18
C SER A 77 -14.32 0.93 -2.25
N GLY A 78 -13.25 0.94 -1.48
CA GLY A 78 -12.33 2.07 -1.49
C GLY A 78 -11.33 2.03 -0.37
N VAL A 79 -10.59 3.13 -0.22
CA VAL A 79 -9.52 3.24 0.77
C VAL A 79 -10.11 3.40 2.17
N THR A 80 -9.58 2.64 3.11
CA THR A 80 -9.94 2.74 4.54
C THR A 80 -8.67 2.91 5.36
N ASN A 81 -8.82 2.99 6.68
CA ASN A 81 -7.67 3.06 7.58
C ASN A 81 -6.78 1.83 7.50
N LEU A 82 -7.32 0.67 7.10
CA LEU A 82 -6.49 -0.51 6.89
C LEU A 82 -5.42 -0.26 5.84
N ASP A 83 -5.79 0.45 4.77
CA ASP A 83 -4.87 0.78 3.69
C ASP A 83 -3.82 1.79 4.15
N LEU A 84 -4.24 2.80 4.89
CA LEU A 84 -3.32 3.82 5.38
C LEU A 84 -2.31 3.23 6.38
N ASP A 85 -2.78 2.35 7.26
CA ASP A 85 -1.90 1.69 8.22
C ASP A 85 -0.89 0.80 7.50
N MET A 86 -1.34 0.05 6.48
CA MET A 86 -0.45 -0.79 5.68
C MET A 86 0.57 0.05 4.92
N ALA A 87 0.13 1.18 4.35
CA ALA A 87 1.04 2.08 3.63
C ALA A 87 2.15 2.60 4.56
N ARG A 88 1.80 2.96 5.79
CA ARG A 88 2.79 3.40 6.78
C ARG A 88 3.76 2.27 7.11
N GLU A 89 3.24 1.08 7.31
CA GLU A 89 4.09 -0.09 7.61
C GLU A 89 5.05 -0.37 6.46
N MET A 90 4.55 -0.30 5.23
CA MET A 90 5.38 -0.50 4.03
C MET A 90 6.51 0.51 3.93
N ASN A 91 6.21 1.79 4.23
CA ASN A 91 7.25 2.82 4.24
C ASN A 91 8.31 2.56 5.32
N GLN A 92 7.87 2.15 6.49
CA GLN A 92 8.79 1.91 7.61
C GLN A 92 9.70 0.70 7.38
N LYS A 93 9.17 -0.34 6.76
CA LYS A 93 9.93 -1.57 6.52
C LYS A 93 10.89 -1.47 5.34
N LYS A 94 10.72 -0.47 4.51
CA LYS A 94 11.64 -0.25 3.41
C LYS A 94 12.91 0.40 3.94
#